data_165ba4f41556d6af7c1456cfbf79fe60
#
_entry.id   165ba4f41556d6af7c1456cfbf79fe60
#
_cell.length_a   1.000
_cell.length_b   1.000
_cell.length_c   1.000
_cell.angle_alpha   90.00
_cell.angle_beta   90.00
_cell.angle_gamma   90.00
#
_symmetry.space_group_name_H-M   'P 1'
#
loop_
_entity.id
_entity.type
_entity.pdbx_description
1 polymer ?
#
loop_
_entity_poly.entity_id
_entity_poly.type
_entity_poly.pdbx_seq_one_letter_code
_entity_poly.pdbx_strand_id
1 'polypeptide(L)'
;MSDHFRGRLEVFGLADLLQWMELNRRTGRLTLWQGRDRRIVDWREGQIIYVSGSLPRHRLGVHLLRSGALPAAVLYDLLARNFTTPVNLTRLILDGGFDSHDGLSLRVEELARRLLFEMFEWQNGHFEYDPDFQVQPILRIGLTLRGQALAFHGVKKLDDSQRRWPRRAKAEEIEPWDLSFEKSEIEERFWDVCESADEPIGPEEARRLFKAFHEFAERVRRLTHTSVSMRPVHEDTAELLLELLRKSPVDPSSVIPIAALDPNLTLNLLILANALSVDRDNSVGTVPDAIERLGSRAVTVLIDRLSSPDFPRVANDEPATHALRRASVAAAVAAGRYAERYGITRERGYTLGLLHAVCYADLLEILRTLEFPGGSFRAAAVECYRPTLGTARSESWGLPLDFQSVIADDGADPSDAASLVRTSRASVPGCALGSVTSESVDPLWTEEIVSEVRMVFDFLHLGPLKVKTS
;
A
#
# COMPACT_ATOMS: atom_id res chain seq x y z
N MET A 1 -26.09 -12.76 -18.36
CA MET A 1 -26.14 -12.62 -16.89
C MET A 1 -24.74 -12.95 -16.41
N SER A 2 -24.02 -12.01 -15.84
CA SER A 2 -22.69 -12.28 -15.29
C SER A 2 -22.84 -13.14 -14.04
N ASP A 3 -22.23 -14.32 -14.06
CA ASP A 3 -22.24 -15.30 -12.96
C ASP A 3 -21.31 -14.87 -11.81
N HIS A 4 -21.28 -13.59 -11.46
CA HIS A 4 -20.61 -13.13 -10.25
C HIS A 4 -21.29 -13.76 -9.05
N PHE A 5 -20.53 -14.44 -8.22
CA PHE A 5 -21.09 -14.95 -6.97
C PHE A 5 -20.10 -14.77 -5.82
N ARG A 6 -20.65 -14.62 -4.65
CA ARG A 6 -19.91 -14.46 -3.39
C ARG A 6 -20.58 -15.28 -2.30
N GLY A 7 -19.81 -15.69 -1.33
CA GLY A 7 -20.32 -16.50 -0.24
C GLY A 7 -19.32 -16.63 0.92
N ARG A 8 -19.73 -17.46 1.89
CA ARG A 8 -18.94 -17.78 3.08
C ARG A 8 -18.40 -19.19 2.97
N LEU A 9 -17.14 -19.40 3.38
CA LEU A 9 -16.49 -20.72 3.32
C LEU A 9 -17.08 -21.71 4.31
N GLU A 10 -17.77 -21.26 5.36
CA GLU A 10 -18.51 -22.14 6.29
C GLU A 10 -19.75 -22.76 5.65
N VAL A 11 -20.32 -22.10 4.65
CA VAL A 11 -21.52 -22.57 3.92
C VAL A 11 -21.12 -23.36 2.69
N PHE A 12 -20.12 -22.88 1.97
CA PHE A 12 -19.59 -23.51 0.77
C PHE A 12 -18.09 -23.75 0.94
N GLY A 13 -17.75 -24.97 1.34
CA GLY A 13 -16.39 -25.34 1.70
C GLY A 13 -15.37 -25.07 0.59
N LEU A 14 -14.13 -24.76 0.98
CA LEU A 14 -13.06 -24.49 -0.01
C LEU A 14 -12.89 -25.65 -1.00
N ALA A 15 -12.95 -26.91 -0.52
CA ALA A 15 -12.82 -28.10 -1.37
C ALA A 15 -13.92 -28.16 -2.44
N ASP A 16 -15.16 -27.89 -2.04
CA ASP A 16 -16.32 -27.89 -2.93
C ASP A 16 -16.21 -26.76 -3.95
N LEU A 17 -15.74 -25.57 -3.50
CA LEU A 17 -15.52 -24.42 -4.36
C LEU A 17 -14.47 -24.70 -5.44
N LEU A 18 -13.30 -25.24 -5.07
CA LEU A 18 -12.25 -25.59 -6.01
C LEU A 18 -12.70 -26.69 -6.99
N GLN A 19 -13.44 -27.68 -6.50
CA GLN A 19 -14.02 -28.73 -7.34
C GLN A 19 -15.07 -28.17 -8.31
N TRP A 20 -15.94 -27.29 -7.83
CA TRP A 20 -16.95 -26.63 -8.67
C TRP A 20 -16.31 -25.80 -9.79
N MET A 21 -15.24 -25.07 -9.51
CA MET A 21 -14.47 -24.27 -10.49
C MET A 21 -13.89 -25.19 -11.59
N GLU A 22 -13.31 -26.33 -11.22
CA GLU A 22 -12.71 -27.28 -12.16
C GLU A 22 -13.78 -27.98 -13.02
N LEU A 23 -14.82 -28.57 -12.39
CA LEU A 23 -15.86 -29.32 -13.09
C LEU A 23 -16.64 -28.45 -14.09
N ASN A 24 -16.89 -27.19 -13.75
CA ASN A 24 -17.60 -26.26 -14.62
C ASN A 24 -16.66 -25.51 -15.56
N ARG A 25 -15.39 -25.88 -15.66
CA ARG A 25 -14.37 -25.26 -16.51
C ARG A 25 -14.39 -23.73 -16.43
N ARG A 26 -14.50 -23.18 -15.19
CA ARG A 26 -14.61 -21.75 -14.99
C ARG A 26 -13.32 -21.03 -15.37
N THR A 27 -13.48 -19.83 -15.91
CA THR A 27 -12.40 -18.87 -16.19
C THR A 27 -12.72 -17.57 -15.48
N GLY A 28 -11.75 -16.97 -14.78
CA GLY A 28 -11.94 -15.74 -14.03
C GLY A 28 -11.10 -15.74 -12.76
N ARG A 29 -11.40 -14.82 -11.87
CA ARG A 29 -10.68 -14.63 -10.59
C ARG A 29 -11.53 -15.06 -9.41
N LEU A 30 -10.98 -15.91 -8.58
CA LEU A 30 -11.51 -16.23 -7.26
C LEU A 30 -10.67 -15.52 -6.21
N THR A 31 -11.28 -14.65 -5.42
CA THR A 31 -10.65 -13.99 -4.30
C THR A 31 -11.24 -14.55 -3.01
N LEU A 32 -10.38 -14.86 -2.04
CA LEU A 32 -10.76 -15.44 -0.75
C LEU A 32 -10.15 -14.59 0.37
N TRP A 33 -10.87 -14.47 1.48
CA TRP A 33 -10.43 -13.72 2.66
C TRP A 33 -10.68 -14.49 3.95
N GLN A 34 -9.71 -14.41 4.87
CA GLN A 34 -9.88 -14.75 6.27
C GLN A 34 -9.19 -13.67 7.11
N GLY A 35 -9.96 -12.83 7.78
CA GLY A 35 -9.42 -11.66 8.46
C GLY A 35 -8.62 -10.79 7.50
N ARG A 36 -7.34 -10.55 7.81
CA ARG A 36 -6.42 -9.76 6.96
C ARG A 36 -5.74 -10.56 5.85
N ASP A 37 -5.84 -11.89 5.86
CA ASP A 37 -5.23 -12.73 4.83
C ASP A 37 -6.17 -12.83 3.62
N ARG A 38 -5.71 -12.30 2.49
CA ARG A 38 -6.39 -12.37 1.21
C ARG A 38 -5.60 -13.25 0.25
N ARG A 39 -6.31 -14.13 -0.44
CA ARG A 39 -5.76 -14.98 -1.51
C ARG A 39 -6.46 -14.70 -2.82
N ILE A 40 -5.70 -14.72 -3.90
CA ILE A 40 -6.20 -14.62 -5.27
C ILE A 40 -5.83 -15.89 -5.98
N VAL A 41 -6.82 -16.50 -6.63
CA VAL A 41 -6.65 -17.71 -7.46
C VAL A 41 -7.27 -17.43 -8.82
N ASP A 42 -6.44 -17.33 -9.86
CA ASP A 42 -6.92 -17.12 -11.21
C ASP A 42 -7.08 -18.46 -11.92
N TRP A 43 -8.21 -18.60 -12.60
CA TRP A 43 -8.64 -19.80 -13.28
C TRP A 43 -8.74 -19.60 -14.77
N ARG A 44 -8.37 -20.63 -15.55
CA ARG A 44 -8.61 -20.71 -16.98
C ARG A 44 -9.09 -22.11 -17.34
N GLU A 45 -10.29 -22.20 -17.91
CA GLU A 45 -10.90 -23.48 -18.32
C GLU A 45 -10.86 -24.57 -17.23
N GLY A 46 -11.11 -24.18 -15.97
CA GLY A 46 -11.08 -25.10 -14.83
C GLY A 46 -9.68 -25.44 -14.29
N GLN A 47 -8.64 -24.78 -14.76
CA GLN A 47 -7.28 -24.97 -14.27
C GLN A 47 -6.81 -23.72 -13.51
N ILE A 48 -6.13 -23.92 -12.40
CA ILE A 48 -5.50 -22.84 -11.64
C ILE A 48 -4.22 -22.44 -12.37
N ILE A 49 -4.13 -21.18 -12.76
CA ILE A 49 -3.00 -20.63 -13.53
C ILE A 49 -2.19 -19.59 -12.76
N TYR A 50 -2.74 -19.09 -11.65
CA TYR A 50 -2.06 -18.12 -10.78
C TYR A 50 -2.61 -18.22 -9.36
N VAL A 51 -1.71 -18.08 -8.38
CA VAL A 51 -2.06 -17.97 -6.96
C VAL A 51 -1.21 -16.91 -6.32
N SER A 52 -1.82 -16.02 -5.54
CA SER A 52 -1.10 -15.05 -4.73
C SER A 52 -1.77 -14.82 -3.39
N GLY A 53 -1.04 -14.22 -2.45
CA GLY A 53 -1.55 -13.85 -1.14
C GLY A 53 -1.05 -12.47 -0.72
N SER A 54 -1.84 -11.79 0.12
CA SER A 54 -1.56 -10.42 0.56
C SER A 54 -0.38 -10.30 1.53
N LEU A 55 -0.13 -11.36 2.32
CA LEU A 55 0.90 -11.31 3.35
C LEU A 55 2.32 -11.34 2.76
N PRO A 56 3.30 -10.65 3.38
CA PRO A 56 4.68 -10.62 2.90
C PRO A 56 5.30 -12.01 2.65
N ARG A 57 5.04 -12.98 3.54
CA ARG A 57 5.51 -14.37 3.41
C ARG A 57 5.00 -15.10 2.17
N HIS A 58 3.98 -14.56 1.49
CA HIS A 58 3.37 -15.14 0.28
C HIS A 58 4.04 -14.64 -1.02
N ARG A 59 4.92 -13.65 -0.91
CA ARG A 59 5.61 -13.06 -2.06
C ARG A 59 6.63 -14.03 -2.64
N LEU A 60 6.72 -14.10 -3.96
CA LEU A 60 7.70 -14.96 -4.67
C LEU A 60 9.14 -14.61 -4.26
N GLY A 61 9.49 -13.33 -4.17
CA GLY A 61 10.83 -12.90 -3.75
C GLY A 61 11.21 -13.44 -2.37
N VAL A 62 10.28 -13.43 -1.41
CA VAL A 62 10.49 -14.00 -0.07
C VAL A 62 10.66 -15.52 -0.14
N HIS A 63 9.89 -16.21 -0.99
CA HIS A 63 10.02 -17.65 -1.18
C HIS A 63 11.39 -18.02 -1.77
N LEU A 64 11.85 -17.29 -2.79
CA LEU A 64 13.16 -17.48 -3.40
C LEU A 64 14.33 -17.21 -2.45
N LEU A 65 14.19 -16.19 -1.60
CA LEU A 65 15.18 -15.90 -0.56
C LEU A 65 15.25 -17.04 0.48
N ARG A 66 14.11 -17.47 1.00
CA ARG A 66 14.03 -18.53 2.03
C ARG A 66 14.48 -19.90 1.54
N SER A 67 14.23 -20.21 0.27
CA SER A 67 14.71 -21.46 -0.35
C SER A 67 16.21 -21.42 -0.70
N GLY A 68 16.87 -20.28 -0.50
CA GLY A 68 18.27 -20.09 -0.89
C GLY A 68 18.49 -20.07 -2.41
N ALA A 69 17.41 -19.94 -3.19
CA ALA A 69 17.50 -19.93 -4.65
C ALA A 69 18.23 -18.72 -5.20
N LEU A 70 18.03 -17.55 -4.58
CA LEU A 70 18.68 -16.30 -4.96
C LEU A 70 19.17 -15.55 -3.72
N PRO A 71 20.38 -14.95 -3.77
CA PRO A 71 20.87 -14.08 -2.70
C PRO A 71 20.04 -12.80 -2.59
N ALA A 72 19.93 -12.24 -1.36
CA ALA A 72 19.17 -11.01 -1.10
C ALA A 72 19.58 -9.85 -2.01
N ALA A 73 20.90 -9.63 -2.20
CA ALA A 73 21.39 -8.54 -3.04
C ALA A 73 20.93 -8.64 -4.50
N VAL A 74 20.86 -9.86 -5.05
CA VAL A 74 20.35 -10.10 -6.40
C VAL A 74 18.83 -9.83 -6.45
N LEU A 75 18.10 -10.30 -5.43
CA LEU A 75 16.66 -10.08 -5.35
C LEU A 75 16.30 -8.60 -5.23
N TYR A 76 17.03 -7.81 -4.44
CA TYR A 76 16.80 -6.37 -4.36
C TYR A 76 17.04 -5.65 -5.70
N ASP A 77 18.09 -6.02 -6.43
CA ASP A 77 18.35 -5.50 -7.78
C ASP A 77 17.20 -5.84 -8.75
N LEU A 78 16.76 -7.09 -8.76
CA LEU A 78 15.64 -7.54 -9.60
C LEU A 78 14.30 -6.88 -9.19
N LEU A 79 14.05 -6.72 -7.90
CA LEU A 79 12.85 -6.05 -7.40
C LEU A 79 12.85 -4.56 -7.72
N ALA A 80 14.00 -3.87 -7.65
CA ALA A 80 14.11 -2.48 -8.08
C ALA A 80 13.70 -2.32 -9.54
N ARG A 81 14.14 -3.24 -10.41
CA ARG A 81 13.72 -3.26 -11.82
C ARG A 81 12.25 -3.63 -12.00
N ASN A 82 11.77 -4.65 -11.29
CA ASN A 82 10.38 -5.11 -11.37
C ASN A 82 9.39 -4.01 -10.98
N PHE A 83 9.67 -3.28 -9.89
CA PHE A 83 8.79 -2.23 -9.40
C PHE A 83 8.79 -0.97 -10.27
N THR A 84 9.85 -0.75 -11.04
CA THR A 84 10.01 0.44 -11.88
C THR A 84 9.76 0.19 -13.38
N THR A 85 9.49 -1.06 -13.77
CA THR A 85 9.19 -1.42 -15.16
C THR A 85 7.98 -2.35 -15.23
N PRO A 86 7.26 -2.41 -16.35
CA PRO A 86 6.16 -3.36 -16.53
C PRO A 86 6.63 -4.81 -16.76
N VAL A 87 7.83 -5.14 -16.29
CA VAL A 87 8.43 -6.47 -16.44
C VAL A 87 8.33 -7.20 -15.11
N ASN A 88 7.66 -8.34 -15.07
CA ASN A 88 7.50 -9.12 -13.85
C ASN A 88 8.80 -9.78 -13.39
N LEU A 89 8.88 -10.08 -12.09
CA LEU A 89 10.06 -10.65 -11.44
C LEU A 89 10.50 -11.96 -12.09
N THR A 90 9.56 -12.83 -12.46
CA THR A 90 9.87 -14.12 -13.09
C THR A 90 10.59 -13.96 -14.42
N ARG A 91 10.18 -12.98 -15.23
CA ARG A 91 10.85 -12.68 -16.49
C ARG A 91 12.26 -12.12 -16.26
N LEU A 92 12.42 -11.22 -15.29
CA LEU A 92 13.75 -10.67 -14.96
C LEU A 92 14.72 -11.76 -14.49
N ILE A 93 14.22 -12.75 -13.74
CA ILE A 93 15.02 -13.90 -13.29
C ILE A 93 15.48 -14.74 -14.49
N LEU A 94 14.58 -15.04 -15.41
CA LEU A 94 14.88 -15.86 -16.59
C LEU A 94 15.78 -15.14 -17.58
N ASP A 95 15.46 -13.89 -17.91
CA ASP A 95 16.25 -13.08 -18.85
C ASP A 95 17.66 -12.79 -18.32
N GLY A 96 17.83 -12.71 -17.00
CA GLY A 96 19.10 -12.56 -16.31
C GLY A 96 19.88 -13.86 -16.12
N GLY A 97 19.32 -15.00 -16.49
CA GLY A 97 19.99 -16.32 -16.32
C GLY A 97 20.18 -16.74 -14.86
N PHE A 98 19.39 -16.17 -13.92
CA PHE A 98 19.51 -16.46 -12.50
C PHE A 98 18.89 -17.80 -12.08
N ASP A 99 17.94 -18.31 -12.88
CA ASP A 99 17.36 -19.64 -12.73
C ASP A 99 16.96 -20.18 -14.11
N SER A 100 16.77 -21.50 -14.23
CA SER A 100 16.21 -22.13 -15.44
C SER A 100 14.69 -21.98 -15.45
N HIS A 101 14.08 -22.10 -16.63
CA HIS A 101 12.61 -22.12 -16.74
C HIS A 101 11.98 -23.20 -15.86
N ASP A 102 12.54 -24.41 -15.89
CA ASP A 102 12.02 -25.55 -15.12
C ASP A 102 12.25 -25.36 -13.61
N GLY A 103 13.40 -24.86 -13.20
CA GLY A 103 13.71 -24.54 -11.81
C GLY A 103 12.75 -23.50 -11.24
N LEU A 104 12.55 -22.40 -11.95
CA LEU A 104 11.64 -21.36 -11.53
C LEU A 104 10.16 -21.81 -11.54
N SER A 105 9.75 -22.62 -12.53
CA SER A 105 8.41 -23.22 -12.60
C SER A 105 8.13 -24.07 -11.38
N LEU A 106 9.08 -24.92 -10.99
CA LEU A 106 8.96 -25.77 -9.79
C LEU A 106 8.76 -24.90 -8.51
N ARG A 107 9.54 -23.84 -8.35
CA ARG A 107 9.46 -22.96 -7.17
C ARG A 107 8.14 -22.18 -7.11
N VAL A 108 7.65 -21.71 -8.25
CA VAL A 108 6.33 -21.06 -8.35
C VAL A 108 5.21 -22.04 -8.03
N GLU A 109 5.32 -23.28 -8.50
CA GLU A 109 4.36 -24.34 -8.18
C GLU A 109 4.38 -24.71 -6.70
N GLU A 110 5.56 -24.84 -6.08
CA GLU A 110 5.72 -25.07 -4.64
C GLU A 110 5.08 -23.95 -3.82
N LEU A 111 5.30 -22.70 -4.20
CA LEU A 111 4.67 -21.56 -3.55
C LEU A 111 3.14 -21.61 -3.69
N ALA A 112 2.64 -21.82 -4.91
CA ALA A 112 1.21 -21.88 -5.18
C ALA A 112 0.53 -23.00 -4.40
N ARG A 113 1.12 -24.21 -4.37
CA ARG A 113 0.63 -25.33 -3.56
C ARG A 113 0.59 -25.00 -2.08
N ARG A 114 1.64 -24.38 -1.55
CA ARG A 114 1.69 -23.98 -0.15
C ARG A 114 0.57 -22.98 0.17
N LEU A 115 0.39 -21.95 -0.65
CA LEU A 115 -0.65 -20.94 -0.46
C LEU A 115 -2.05 -21.55 -0.49
N LEU A 116 -2.29 -22.51 -1.39
CA LEU A 116 -3.55 -23.23 -1.48
C LEU A 116 -3.78 -24.13 -0.26
N PHE A 117 -2.74 -24.87 0.19
CA PHE A 117 -2.86 -25.74 1.35
C PHE A 117 -3.11 -24.98 2.66
N GLU A 118 -2.51 -23.80 2.83
CA GLU A 118 -2.77 -22.95 4.00
C GLU A 118 -4.26 -22.55 4.09
N MET A 119 -4.94 -22.35 2.95
CA MET A 119 -6.38 -22.01 2.95
C MET A 119 -7.30 -23.15 3.43
N PHE A 120 -6.87 -24.41 3.33
CA PHE A 120 -7.67 -25.51 3.89
C PHE A 120 -7.73 -25.48 5.43
N GLU A 121 -6.81 -24.76 6.08
CA GLU A 121 -6.82 -24.56 7.53
C GLU A 121 -7.81 -23.46 7.95
N TRP A 122 -8.36 -22.70 7.00
CA TRP A 122 -9.34 -21.64 7.26
C TRP A 122 -10.67 -22.22 7.71
N GLN A 123 -11.11 -21.86 8.92
CA GLN A 123 -12.36 -22.34 9.50
C GLN A 123 -13.55 -21.46 9.12
N ASN A 124 -13.27 -20.19 8.82
CA ASN A 124 -14.22 -19.18 8.39
C ASN A 124 -13.57 -18.35 7.28
N GLY A 125 -14.37 -17.66 6.52
CA GLY A 125 -13.86 -16.81 5.45
C GLY A 125 -14.93 -16.50 4.41
N HIS A 126 -14.58 -15.56 3.55
CA HIS A 126 -15.44 -15.12 2.46
C HIS A 126 -14.76 -15.39 1.12
N PHE A 127 -15.56 -15.55 0.09
CA PHE A 127 -15.03 -15.61 -1.26
C PHE A 127 -15.90 -14.80 -2.22
N GLU A 128 -15.26 -14.31 -3.29
CA GLU A 128 -15.89 -13.65 -4.42
C GLU A 128 -15.28 -14.21 -5.71
N TYR A 129 -16.14 -14.57 -6.65
CA TYR A 129 -15.75 -15.00 -7.98
C TYR A 129 -16.16 -13.96 -9.01
N ASP A 130 -15.18 -13.51 -9.81
CA ASP A 130 -15.34 -12.56 -10.90
C ASP A 130 -15.04 -13.28 -12.24
N PRO A 131 -16.07 -13.65 -13.02
CA PRO A 131 -15.91 -14.31 -14.32
C PRO A 131 -15.44 -13.34 -15.42
N ASP A 132 -15.68 -12.04 -15.24
CA ASP A 132 -15.34 -11.01 -16.24
C ASP A 132 -13.89 -10.55 -16.10
N PHE A 133 -13.18 -11.01 -15.05
CA PHE A 133 -11.78 -10.72 -14.86
C PHE A 133 -10.93 -11.31 -16.00
N GLN A 134 -10.34 -10.42 -16.80
CA GLN A 134 -9.42 -10.84 -17.84
C GLN A 134 -8.10 -11.29 -17.21
N VAL A 135 -7.93 -12.60 -17.14
CA VAL A 135 -6.68 -13.20 -16.69
C VAL A 135 -5.57 -12.87 -17.70
N GLN A 136 -4.77 -11.88 -17.37
CA GLN A 136 -3.59 -11.60 -18.18
C GLN A 136 -2.56 -12.73 -18.01
N PRO A 137 -1.85 -13.13 -19.06
CA PRO A 137 -0.74 -14.08 -18.96
C PRO A 137 0.46 -13.38 -18.27
N ILE A 138 0.33 -13.13 -16.96
CA ILE A 138 1.34 -12.44 -16.16
C ILE A 138 2.63 -13.26 -16.05
N LEU A 139 2.51 -14.58 -16.20
CA LEU A 139 3.63 -15.51 -16.07
C LEU A 139 3.82 -16.25 -17.39
N ARG A 140 5.00 -16.16 -17.99
CA ARG A 140 5.44 -17.12 -19.03
C ARG A 140 5.64 -18.52 -18.46
N ILE A 141 5.60 -18.66 -17.13
CA ILE A 141 5.67 -19.92 -16.41
C ILE A 141 4.26 -20.46 -16.33
N GLY A 142 3.95 -21.48 -17.11
CA GLY A 142 2.64 -22.14 -17.15
C GLY A 142 2.39 -22.93 -15.88
N LEU A 143 1.81 -22.28 -14.86
CA LEU A 143 1.22 -22.99 -13.73
C LEU A 143 -0.07 -23.67 -14.21
N THR A 144 -0.18 -24.99 -14.04
CA THR A 144 -1.39 -25.75 -14.34
C THR A 144 -1.65 -26.71 -13.19
N LEU A 145 -2.43 -26.25 -12.21
CA LEU A 145 -2.83 -27.08 -11.06
C LEU A 145 -4.31 -27.47 -11.19
N ARG A 146 -4.62 -28.71 -10.83
CA ARG A 146 -6.00 -29.19 -10.78
C ARG A 146 -6.58 -29.02 -9.39
N GLY A 147 -7.73 -28.34 -9.31
CA GLY A 147 -8.43 -28.05 -8.05
C GLY A 147 -8.82 -29.32 -7.28
N GLN A 148 -9.30 -30.34 -7.99
CA GLN A 148 -9.72 -31.62 -7.39
C GLN A 148 -8.56 -32.38 -6.73
N ALA A 149 -7.39 -32.44 -7.39
CA ALA A 149 -6.20 -33.06 -6.81
C ALA A 149 -5.74 -32.33 -5.56
N LEU A 150 -5.81 -31.01 -5.55
CA LEU A 150 -5.47 -30.18 -4.40
C LEU A 150 -6.48 -30.33 -3.27
N ALA A 151 -7.79 -30.36 -3.58
CA ALA A 151 -8.84 -30.58 -2.61
C ALA A 151 -8.65 -31.93 -1.88
N PHE A 152 -8.38 -33.00 -2.61
CA PHE A 152 -8.13 -34.31 -2.02
C PHE A 152 -6.91 -34.31 -1.08
N HIS A 153 -5.79 -33.74 -1.50
CA HIS A 153 -4.58 -33.65 -0.67
C HIS A 153 -4.76 -32.69 0.53
N GLY A 154 -5.48 -31.58 0.34
CA GLY A 154 -5.78 -30.61 1.40
C GLY A 154 -6.62 -31.24 2.51
N VAL A 155 -7.72 -31.91 2.16
CA VAL A 155 -8.59 -32.60 3.13
C VAL A 155 -7.83 -33.72 3.86
N LYS A 156 -7.02 -34.50 3.15
CA LYS A 156 -6.19 -35.54 3.77
C LYS A 156 -5.19 -34.96 4.78
N LYS A 157 -4.53 -33.86 4.45
CA LYS A 157 -3.57 -33.18 5.34
C LYS A 157 -4.26 -32.59 6.57
N LEU A 158 -5.49 -32.11 6.42
CA LEU A 158 -6.32 -31.62 7.52
C LEU A 158 -6.68 -32.76 8.48
N ASP A 159 -7.11 -33.90 7.98
CA ASP A 159 -7.41 -35.09 8.77
C ASP A 159 -6.18 -35.60 9.54
N ASP A 160 -5.02 -35.62 8.90
CA ASP A 160 -3.75 -36.00 9.53
C ASP A 160 -3.29 -35.00 10.60
N SER A 161 -3.53 -33.72 10.40
CA SER A 161 -3.19 -32.65 11.36
C SER A 161 -4.15 -32.62 12.57
N GLN A 162 -5.45 -32.87 12.34
CA GLN A 162 -6.46 -32.95 13.41
C GLN A 162 -6.26 -34.18 14.30
N ARG A 163 -5.73 -35.26 13.75
CA ARG A 163 -5.36 -36.46 14.56
C ARG A 163 -4.11 -36.26 15.41
N ARG A 164 -3.19 -35.37 15.00
CA ARG A 164 -1.93 -35.09 15.73
C ARG A 164 -2.01 -33.97 16.76
N TRP A 165 -3.00 -33.06 16.65
CA TRP A 165 -3.12 -31.87 17.52
C TRP A 165 -4.58 -31.66 17.92
N PRO A 166 -4.97 -31.92 19.19
CA PRO A 166 -6.30 -31.59 19.66
C PRO A 166 -6.51 -30.05 19.59
N ARG A 167 -7.70 -29.67 19.15
CA ARG A 167 -8.16 -28.31 18.92
C ARG A 167 -7.61 -27.32 19.97
N ARG A 168 -6.78 -26.40 19.55
CA ARG A 168 -6.50 -25.19 20.34
C ARG A 168 -7.78 -24.37 20.48
N ALA A 169 -7.96 -23.86 21.71
CA ALA A 169 -9.09 -23.02 22.09
C ALA A 169 -9.40 -21.96 21.03
N LYS A 170 -10.71 -21.66 20.92
CA LYS A 170 -11.29 -20.59 20.11
C LYS A 170 -10.38 -19.39 20.08
N ALA A 171 -9.87 -19.05 18.88
CA ALA A 171 -9.44 -17.70 18.62
C ALA A 171 -10.64 -16.79 18.89
N GLU A 172 -10.44 -15.72 19.64
CA GLU A 172 -11.44 -14.67 19.82
C GLU A 172 -12.04 -14.37 18.44
N GLU A 173 -13.36 -14.39 18.38
CA GLU A 173 -14.13 -14.00 17.22
C GLU A 173 -13.80 -12.52 16.92
N ILE A 174 -12.76 -12.32 16.12
CA ILE A 174 -12.64 -11.10 15.37
C ILE A 174 -13.72 -11.22 14.30
N GLU A 175 -14.78 -10.45 14.46
CA GLU A 175 -15.89 -10.37 13.53
C GLU A 175 -15.34 -10.31 12.10
N PRO A 176 -15.83 -11.15 11.18
CA PRO A 176 -15.35 -11.13 9.81
C PRO A 176 -15.66 -9.75 9.25
N TRP A 177 -14.67 -9.13 8.65
CA TRP A 177 -14.81 -7.93 7.86
C TRP A 177 -15.94 -8.11 6.84
N ASP A 178 -17.11 -7.70 7.20
CA ASP A 178 -18.23 -7.57 6.29
C ASP A 178 -18.03 -6.27 5.52
N LEU A 179 -17.46 -6.37 4.31
CA LEU A 179 -17.32 -5.23 3.41
C LEU A 179 -18.65 -4.51 3.13
N SER A 180 -19.80 -5.19 3.35
CA SER A 180 -21.12 -4.57 3.29
C SER A 180 -21.41 -3.75 4.54
N PHE A 181 -20.91 -4.14 5.70
CA PHE A 181 -21.06 -3.41 6.96
C PHE A 181 -20.21 -2.15 6.99
N GLU A 182 -18.93 -2.26 6.57
CA GLU A 182 -18.07 -1.07 6.41
C GLU A 182 -18.58 -0.08 5.38
N LYS A 183 -19.17 -0.58 4.29
CA LYS A 183 -19.80 0.29 3.29
C LYS A 183 -20.93 1.13 3.89
N SER A 184 -21.70 0.57 4.80
CA SER A 184 -22.76 1.24 5.53
C SER A 184 -22.22 2.29 6.51
N GLU A 185 -21.20 1.95 7.33
CA GLU A 185 -20.60 2.89 8.28
C GLU A 185 -19.86 4.06 7.61
N ILE A 186 -19.10 3.78 6.55
CA ILE A 186 -18.40 4.83 5.78
C ILE A 186 -19.44 5.73 5.10
N GLU A 187 -20.53 5.16 4.61
CA GLU A 187 -21.60 5.89 3.96
C GLU A 187 -22.36 6.78 4.96
N GLU A 188 -22.69 6.27 6.14
CA GLU A 188 -23.29 7.04 7.22
C GLU A 188 -22.36 8.19 7.64
N ARG A 189 -21.10 7.92 7.90
CA ARG A 189 -20.10 8.92 8.25
C ARG A 189 -19.94 10.00 7.18
N PHE A 190 -20.01 9.64 5.91
CA PHE A 190 -19.98 10.59 4.81
C PHE A 190 -21.20 11.53 4.84
N TRP A 191 -22.39 10.97 5.04
CA TRP A 191 -23.61 11.75 5.11
C TRP A 191 -23.66 12.65 6.35
N ASP A 192 -23.21 12.18 7.51
CA ASP A 192 -23.08 13.00 8.73
C ASP A 192 -22.21 14.24 8.50
N VAL A 193 -21.09 14.07 7.78
CA VAL A 193 -20.22 15.20 7.42
C VAL A 193 -20.89 16.11 6.40
N CYS A 194 -21.65 15.56 5.45
CA CYS A 194 -22.39 16.34 4.46
C CYS A 194 -23.54 17.14 5.09
N GLU A 195 -24.26 16.59 6.08
CA GLU A 195 -25.34 17.27 6.81
C GLU A 195 -24.81 18.38 7.72
N SER A 196 -23.58 18.26 8.20
CA SER A 196 -22.93 19.30 8.98
C SER A 196 -22.41 20.47 8.13
N ALA A 197 -22.41 20.34 6.81
CA ALA A 197 -22.04 21.42 5.90
C ALA A 197 -23.26 22.37 5.74
N ASP A 198 -23.04 23.66 6.03
CA ASP A 198 -24.07 24.73 6.04
C ASP A 198 -24.76 25.02 4.67
N GLU A 199 -24.56 24.17 3.66
CA GLU A 199 -25.16 24.35 2.34
C GLU A 199 -26.33 23.38 2.11
N PRO A 200 -27.55 23.88 1.93
CA PRO A 200 -28.71 23.03 1.61
C PRO A 200 -28.58 22.42 0.21
N ILE A 201 -28.49 21.10 0.15
CA ILE A 201 -28.35 20.36 -1.11
C ILE A 201 -29.75 20.10 -1.72
N GLY A 202 -29.93 20.47 -2.98
CA GLY A 202 -31.13 20.15 -3.72
C GLY A 202 -31.23 18.64 -4.10
N PRO A 203 -32.48 18.11 -4.36
CA PRO A 203 -32.64 16.67 -4.62
C PRO A 203 -31.86 16.13 -5.82
N GLU A 204 -31.63 16.93 -6.85
CA GLU A 204 -30.80 16.53 -8.01
C GLU A 204 -29.32 16.51 -7.68
N GLU A 205 -28.87 17.47 -6.89
CA GLU A 205 -27.48 17.54 -6.44
C GLU A 205 -27.16 16.40 -5.49
N ALA A 206 -28.06 16.06 -4.57
CA ALA A 206 -27.95 14.89 -3.70
C ALA A 206 -27.81 13.59 -4.51
N ARG A 207 -28.56 13.42 -5.60
CA ARG A 207 -28.43 12.25 -6.48
C ARG A 207 -27.08 12.20 -7.19
N ARG A 208 -26.58 13.34 -7.66
CA ARG A 208 -25.25 13.44 -8.29
C ARG A 208 -24.15 13.11 -7.29
N LEU A 209 -24.26 13.66 -6.09
CA LEU A 209 -23.31 13.40 -4.99
C LEU A 209 -23.28 11.92 -4.61
N PHE A 210 -24.45 11.30 -4.44
CA PHE A 210 -24.58 9.87 -4.16
C PHE A 210 -23.89 9.00 -5.24
N LYS A 211 -24.14 9.30 -6.52
CA LYS A 211 -23.51 8.60 -7.63
C LYS A 211 -21.99 8.79 -7.62
N ALA A 212 -21.52 10.03 -7.44
CA ALA A 212 -20.09 10.35 -7.42
C ALA A 212 -19.39 9.66 -6.22
N PHE A 213 -20.04 9.65 -5.05
CA PHE A 213 -19.51 8.97 -3.87
C PHE A 213 -19.39 7.46 -4.07
N HIS A 214 -20.41 6.80 -4.64
CA HIS A 214 -20.35 5.37 -4.96
C HIS A 214 -19.26 5.04 -5.97
N GLU A 215 -19.10 5.85 -7.01
CA GLU A 215 -18.04 5.67 -8.00
C GLU A 215 -16.65 5.87 -7.37
N PHE A 216 -16.52 6.84 -6.48
CA PHE A 216 -15.31 7.05 -5.69
C PHE A 216 -14.99 5.82 -4.81
N ALA A 217 -15.97 5.33 -4.06
CA ALA A 217 -15.86 4.14 -3.23
C ALA A 217 -15.35 2.92 -4.02
N GLU A 218 -15.95 2.66 -5.18
CA GLU A 218 -15.53 1.55 -6.05
C GLU A 218 -14.08 1.71 -6.57
N ARG A 219 -13.68 2.94 -6.91
CA ARG A 219 -12.29 3.19 -7.35
C ARG A 219 -11.30 3.04 -6.20
N VAL A 220 -11.63 3.53 -4.99
CA VAL A 220 -10.81 3.30 -3.80
C VAL A 220 -10.69 1.80 -3.52
N ARG A 221 -11.80 1.06 -3.55
CA ARG A 221 -11.79 -0.40 -3.38
C ARG A 221 -10.87 -1.10 -4.38
N ARG A 222 -10.88 -0.69 -5.65
CA ARG A 222 -9.94 -1.22 -6.65
C ARG A 222 -8.49 -0.93 -6.29
N LEU A 223 -8.20 0.26 -5.78
CA LEU A 223 -6.84 0.62 -5.35
C LEU A 223 -6.34 -0.21 -4.18
N THR A 224 -7.19 -0.60 -3.23
CA THR A 224 -6.78 -1.50 -2.13
C THR A 224 -6.37 -2.88 -2.63
N HIS A 225 -6.76 -3.24 -3.85
CA HIS A 225 -6.49 -4.54 -4.47
C HIS A 225 -5.38 -4.51 -5.54
N THR A 226 -4.85 -3.33 -5.87
CA THR A 226 -3.76 -3.24 -6.85
C THR A 226 -2.43 -3.72 -6.27
N SER A 227 -1.60 -4.30 -7.14
CA SER A 227 -0.23 -4.67 -6.79
C SER A 227 0.60 -3.44 -6.41
N VAL A 228 1.62 -3.66 -5.60
CA VAL A 228 2.59 -2.61 -5.25
C VAL A 228 3.32 -2.15 -6.51
N SER A 229 3.31 -0.85 -6.73
CA SER A 229 4.11 -0.18 -7.77
C SER A 229 4.89 0.97 -7.15
N MET A 230 6.00 1.33 -7.77
CA MET A 230 6.75 2.53 -7.38
C MET A 230 5.96 3.78 -7.73
N ARG A 231 6.05 4.76 -6.86
CA ARG A 231 5.37 6.04 -7.03
C ARG A 231 6.22 7.00 -7.87
N PRO A 232 5.58 7.81 -8.72
CA PRO A 232 6.30 8.85 -9.45
C PRO A 232 6.90 9.86 -8.46
N VAL A 233 8.18 10.21 -8.66
CA VAL A 233 8.87 11.26 -7.90
C VAL A 233 8.58 12.63 -8.51
N HIS A 234 8.81 13.71 -7.73
CA HIS A 234 8.68 15.05 -8.25
C HIS A 234 9.76 15.36 -9.30
N GLU A 235 9.48 16.28 -10.23
CA GLU A 235 10.38 16.61 -11.34
C GLU A 235 11.75 17.09 -10.85
N ASP A 236 11.80 18.01 -9.88
CA ASP A 236 13.03 18.49 -9.25
C ASP A 236 13.81 17.37 -8.55
N THR A 237 13.11 16.44 -7.90
CA THR A 237 13.73 15.24 -7.32
C THR A 237 14.38 14.39 -8.40
N ALA A 238 13.69 14.15 -9.51
CA ALA A 238 14.25 13.39 -10.63
C ALA A 238 15.51 14.05 -11.21
N GLU A 239 15.54 15.38 -11.31
CA GLU A 239 16.72 16.14 -11.74
C GLU A 239 17.90 16.00 -10.78
N LEU A 240 17.66 16.09 -9.46
CA LEU A 240 18.69 15.89 -8.44
C LEU A 240 19.26 14.47 -8.49
N LEU A 241 18.41 13.45 -8.72
CA LEU A 241 18.85 12.07 -8.88
C LEU A 241 19.69 11.88 -10.14
N LEU A 242 19.36 12.54 -11.26
CA LEU A 242 20.17 12.53 -12.48
C LEU A 242 21.53 13.17 -12.26
N GLU A 243 21.60 14.28 -11.51
CA GLU A 243 22.88 14.89 -11.16
C GLU A 243 23.73 13.98 -10.28
N LEU A 244 23.10 13.27 -9.35
CA LEU A 244 23.78 12.29 -8.50
C LEU A 244 24.39 11.15 -9.33
N LEU A 245 23.63 10.62 -10.30
CA LEU A 245 24.07 9.53 -11.18
C LEU A 245 25.25 9.92 -12.10
N ARG A 246 25.42 11.21 -12.40
CA ARG A 246 26.60 11.71 -13.15
C ARG A 246 27.90 11.62 -12.35
N LYS A 247 27.81 11.53 -11.02
CA LYS A 247 28.93 11.37 -10.10
C LYS A 247 29.18 9.85 -9.92
N SER A 248 30.05 9.26 -10.69
CA SER A 248 30.38 7.82 -10.59
C SER A 248 31.68 7.62 -9.80
N PRO A 249 31.75 6.69 -8.81
CA PRO A 249 30.64 5.87 -8.30
C PRO A 249 29.64 6.67 -7.45
N VAL A 250 28.37 6.26 -7.47
CA VAL A 250 27.33 6.88 -6.64
C VAL A 250 27.50 6.42 -5.19
N ASP A 251 27.65 7.36 -4.28
CA ASP A 251 27.52 7.08 -2.85
C ASP A 251 26.05 7.00 -2.47
N PRO A 252 25.54 5.84 -2.03
CA PRO A 252 24.13 5.66 -1.68
C PRO A 252 23.64 6.64 -0.60
N SER A 253 24.52 7.04 0.32
CA SER A 253 24.19 7.99 1.39
C SER A 253 23.80 9.37 0.86
N SER A 254 24.29 9.75 -0.33
CA SER A 254 23.93 11.00 -1.01
C SER A 254 22.46 11.06 -1.44
N VAL A 255 21.73 9.95 -1.41
CA VAL A 255 20.27 9.89 -1.67
C VAL A 255 19.46 10.36 -0.46
N ILE A 256 20.02 10.25 0.76
CA ILE A 256 19.31 10.58 2.02
C ILE A 256 18.74 12.00 2.01
N PRO A 257 19.53 13.06 1.74
CA PRO A 257 19.00 14.42 1.74
C PRO A 257 17.96 14.65 0.63
N ILE A 258 18.08 13.99 -0.50
CA ILE A 258 17.08 14.08 -1.59
C ILE A 258 15.78 13.41 -1.18
N ALA A 259 15.87 12.20 -0.60
CA ALA A 259 14.70 11.47 -0.12
C ALA A 259 13.96 12.21 1.00
N ALA A 260 14.68 12.90 1.88
CA ALA A 260 14.07 13.71 2.93
C ALA A 260 13.14 14.84 2.40
N LEU A 261 13.27 15.22 1.14
CA LEU A 261 12.48 16.27 0.50
C LEU A 261 11.34 15.74 -0.37
N ASP A 262 11.27 14.42 -0.59
CA ASP A 262 10.27 13.81 -1.47
C ASP A 262 9.62 12.59 -0.78
N PRO A 263 8.34 12.70 -0.39
CA PRO A 263 7.61 11.60 0.23
C PRO A 263 7.57 10.33 -0.64
N ASN A 264 7.47 10.50 -1.96
CA ASN A 264 7.38 9.38 -2.89
C ASN A 264 8.72 8.66 -3.03
N LEU A 265 9.84 9.38 -3.09
CA LEU A 265 11.18 8.76 -3.09
C LEU A 265 11.45 8.01 -1.79
N THR A 266 11.15 8.63 -0.65
CA THR A 266 11.25 7.98 0.67
C THR A 266 10.41 6.72 0.72
N LEU A 267 9.16 6.78 0.30
CA LEU A 267 8.27 5.62 0.27
C LEU A 267 8.81 4.51 -0.66
N ASN A 268 9.29 4.85 -1.84
CA ASN A 268 9.87 3.90 -2.79
C ASN A 268 11.07 3.14 -2.19
N LEU A 269 11.96 3.84 -1.50
CA LEU A 269 13.09 3.22 -0.80
C LEU A 269 12.61 2.23 0.29
N LEU A 270 11.63 2.64 1.10
CA LEU A 270 11.07 1.78 2.15
C LEU A 270 10.32 0.57 1.57
N ILE A 271 9.52 0.76 0.53
CA ILE A 271 8.82 -0.35 -0.16
C ILE A 271 9.83 -1.39 -0.65
N LEU A 272 10.88 -0.95 -1.32
CA LEU A 272 11.90 -1.85 -1.85
C LEU A 272 12.66 -2.56 -0.72
N ALA A 273 13.08 -1.82 0.30
CA ALA A 273 13.81 -2.37 1.44
C ALA A 273 12.97 -3.40 2.24
N ASN A 274 11.66 -3.20 2.30
CA ASN A 274 10.73 -4.10 3.00
C ASN A 274 10.14 -5.20 2.10
N ALA A 275 10.44 -5.21 0.81
CA ALA A 275 9.88 -6.18 -0.13
C ALA A 275 10.19 -7.64 0.22
N LEU A 276 11.33 -7.90 0.84
CA LEU A 276 11.76 -9.22 1.30
C LEU A 276 11.57 -9.46 2.80
N SER A 277 11.07 -8.48 3.55
CA SER A 277 10.75 -8.66 4.98
C SER A 277 9.53 -9.55 5.15
N VAL A 278 9.62 -10.50 6.07
CA VAL A 278 8.54 -11.46 6.38
C VAL A 278 7.65 -10.93 7.48
N ASP A 279 8.29 -10.39 8.52
CA ASP A 279 7.63 -9.85 9.70
C ASP A 279 7.76 -8.33 9.69
N ARG A 280 6.70 -7.65 10.11
CA ARG A 280 6.70 -6.19 10.22
C ARG A 280 7.66 -5.67 11.27
N ASP A 281 7.95 -6.47 12.30
CA ASP A 281 8.91 -6.13 13.35
C ASP A 281 10.33 -5.97 12.79
N ASN A 282 10.64 -6.65 11.67
CA ASN A 282 11.91 -6.52 10.94
C ASN A 282 11.86 -5.52 9.78
N SER A 283 10.76 -4.77 9.64
CA SER A 283 10.63 -3.76 8.61
C SER A 283 11.38 -2.49 8.99
N VAL A 284 12.12 -1.93 8.03
CA VAL A 284 12.80 -0.65 8.19
C VAL A 284 11.83 0.50 8.01
N GLY A 285 12.05 1.58 8.74
CA GLY A 285 11.18 2.75 8.71
C GLY A 285 11.94 4.06 8.63
N THR A 286 13.24 4.01 8.33
CA THR A 286 14.04 5.21 8.03
C THR A 286 14.78 5.05 6.71
N VAL A 287 15.11 6.16 6.05
CA VAL A 287 15.84 6.14 4.79
C VAL A 287 17.26 5.59 4.95
N PRO A 288 18.03 5.96 6.01
CA PRO A 288 19.33 5.35 6.24
C PRO A 288 19.29 3.83 6.34
N ASP A 289 18.37 3.27 7.14
CA ASP A 289 18.23 1.82 7.30
C ASP A 289 17.81 1.14 5.98
N ALA A 290 16.97 1.80 5.20
CA ALA A 290 16.57 1.30 3.88
C ALA A 290 17.77 1.22 2.92
N ILE A 291 18.60 2.25 2.88
CA ILE A 291 19.80 2.32 2.05
C ILE A 291 20.82 1.25 2.47
N GLU A 292 21.04 1.08 3.78
CA GLU A 292 21.92 0.05 4.32
C GLU A 292 21.44 -1.36 3.91
N ARG A 293 20.14 -1.63 4.06
CA ARG A 293 19.54 -2.92 3.68
C ARG A 293 19.63 -3.22 2.19
N LEU A 294 19.38 -2.23 1.35
CA LEU A 294 19.37 -2.36 -0.12
C LEU A 294 20.77 -2.53 -0.70
N GLY A 295 21.75 -1.83 -0.13
CA GLY A 295 23.09 -1.73 -0.66
C GLY A 295 23.19 -0.84 -1.90
N SER A 296 24.41 -0.47 -2.27
CA SER A 296 24.70 0.51 -3.32
C SER A 296 24.08 0.16 -4.67
N ARG A 297 24.15 -1.11 -5.06
CA ARG A 297 23.66 -1.53 -6.38
C ARG A 297 22.16 -1.36 -6.55
N ALA A 298 21.35 -1.84 -5.60
CA ALA A 298 19.89 -1.73 -5.68
C ALA A 298 19.42 -0.27 -5.60
N VAL A 299 20.07 0.54 -4.76
CA VAL A 299 19.81 1.98 -4.70
C VAL A 299 20.12 2.66 -6.03
N THR A 300 21.29 2.39 -6.64
CA THR A 300 21.65 2.96 -7.95
C THR A 300 20.64 2.56 -9.03
N VAL A 301 20.23 1.29 -9.10
CA VAL A 301 19.21 0.83 -10.06
C VAL A 301 17.87 1.54 -9.84
N LEU A 302 17.46 1.70 -8.57
CA LEU A 302 16.20 2.37 -8.24
C LEU A 302 16.21 3.82 -8.70
N ILE A 303 17.25 4.60 -8.32
CA ILE A 303 17.34 6.03 -8.66
C ILE A 303 17.50 6.26 -10.16
N ASP A 304 18.24 5.40 -10.87
CA ASP A 304 18.36 5.44 -12.34
C ASP A 304 16.99 5.30 -13.00
N ARG A 305 16.20 4.36 -12.50
CA ARG A 305 14.85 4.15 -13.03
C ARG A 305 13.86 5.26 -12.71
N LEU A 306 13.85 5.75 -11.46
CA LEU A 306 12.96 6.83 -11.03
C LEU A 306 13.29 8.16 -11.73
N SER A 307 14.55 8.39 -12.10
CA SER A 307 14.98 9.58 -12.82
C SER A 307 14.90 9.47 -14.35
N SER A 308 14.60 8.25 -14.88
CA SER A 308 14.46 8.03 -16.32
C SER A 308 13.36 8.92 -16.92
N PRO A 309 13.56 9.48 -18.13
CA PRO A 309 12.52 10.25 -18.82
C PRO A 309 11.21 9.47 -19.08
N ASP A 310 11.30 8.14 -19.19
CA ASP A 310 10.15 7.26 -19.43
C ASP A 310 9.38 6.92 -18.16
N PHE A 311 9.90 7.27 -16.97
CA PHE A 311 9.20 7.04 -15.73
C PHE A 311 8.27 8.22 -15.41
N PRO A 312 7.02 7.97 -14.96
CA PRO A 312 6.08 9.03 -14.62
C PRO A 312 6.66 9.97 -13.56
N ARG A 313 6.38 11.26 -13.70
CA ARG A 313 6.80 12.30 -12.78
C ARG A 313 5.60 13.05 -12.23
N VAL A 314 5.77 13.58 -11.03
CA VAL A 314 4.81 14.49 -10.41
C VAL A 314 5.20 15.90 -10.83
N ALA A 315 4.30 16.58 -11.55
CA ALA A 315 4.54 17.95 -11.99
C ALA A 315 4.60 18.92 -10.81
N ASN A 316 5.57 19.84 -10.84
CA ASN A 316 5.77 20.80 -9.76
C ASN A 316 4.75 21.94 -9.76
N ASP A 317 4.05 22.17 -10.87
CA ASP A 317 3.10 23.27 -11.03
C ASP A 317 1.66 22.93 -10.64
N GLU A 318 1.39 21.69 -10.22
CA GLU A 318 0.05 21.28 -9.82
C GLU A 318 -0.25 21.70 -8.36
N PRO A 319 -1.25 22.60 -8.12
CA PRO A 319 -1.48 23.19 -6.80
C PRO A 319 -1.76 22.18 -5.68
N ALA A 320 -2.52 21.11 -5.96
CA ALA A 320 -2.88 20.10 -4.96
C ALA A 320 -1.65 19.27 -4.54
N THR A 321 -0.87 18.83 -5.50
CA THR A 321 0.37 18.07 -5.28
C THR A 321 1.41 18.90 -4.52
N HIS A 322 1.53 20.16 -4.91
CA HIS A 322 2.41 21.10 -4.25
C HIS A 322 1.98 21.35 -2.78
N ALA A 323 0.68 21.48 -2.52
CA ALA A 323 0.16 21.61 -1.16
C ALA A 323 0.43 20.35 -0.31
N LEU A 324 0.26 19.17 -0.88
CA LEU A 324 0.57 17.90 -0.23
C LEU A 324 2.04 17.79 0.15
N ARG A 325 2.95 18.11 -0.78
CA ARG A 325 4.40 18.07 -0.52
C ARG A 325 4.79 19.04 0.60
N ARG A 326 4.25 20.27 0.56
CA ARG A 326 4.45 21.27 1.63
C ARG A 326 4.01 20.75 2.98
N ALA A 327 2.78 20.20 3.06
CA ALA A 327 2.24 19.65 4.29
C ALA A 327 3.11 18.49 4.82
N SER A 328 3.53 17.59 3.93
CA SER A 328 4.38 16.45 4.28
C SER A 328 5.74 16.89 4.82
N VAL A 329 6.42 17.80 4.14
CA VAL A 329 7.74 18.30 4.56
C VAL A 329 7.66 19.08 5.87
N ALA A 330 6.67 19.95 6.03
CA ALA A 330 6.48 20.70 7.26
C ALA A 330 6.16 19.78 8.45
N ALA A 331 5.29 18.80 8.26
CA ALA A 331 5.01 17.79 9.28
C ALA A 331 6.24 16.95 9.61
N ALA A 332 7.08 16.62 8.62
CA ALA A 332 8.33 15.90 8.84
C ALA A 332 9.31 16.65 9.73
N VAL A 333 9.54 17.93 9.44
CA VAL A 333 10.43 18.77 10.25
C VAL A 333 9.92 18.86 11.69
N ALA A 334 8.63 19.15 11.87
CA ALA A 334 8.03 19.25 13.20
C ALA A 334 8.07 17.89 13.95
N ALA A 335 7.69 16.80 13.29
CA ALA A 335 7.70 15.47 13.89
C ALA A 335 9.12 15.03 14.28
N GLY A 336 10.11 15.30 13.45
CA GLY A 336 11.51 15.04 13.79
C GLY A 336 11.99 15.79 15.02
N ARG A 337 11.52 17.06 15.22
CA ARG A 337 11.87 17.86 16.40
C ARG A 337 11.16 17.40 17.68
N TYR A 338 9.92 16.90 17.56
CA TYR A 338 9.14 16.45 18.72
C TYR A 338 9.31 14.96 19.06
N ALA A 339 9.94 14.17 18.18
CA ALA A 339 10.00 12.72 18.26
C ALA A 339 10.45 12.19 19.63
N GLU A 340 11.49 12.78 20.22
CA GLU A 340 12.03 12.35 21.52
C GLU A 340 11.02 12.43 22.66
N ARG A 341 10.04 13.37 22.59
CA ARG A 341 8.97 13.48 23.59
C ARG A 341 8.00 12.29 23.57
N TYR A 342 7.99 11.56 22.47
CA TYR A 342 7.16 10.37 22.24
C TYR A 342 7.99 9.08 22.24
N GLY A 343 9.25 9.12 22.71
CA GLY A 343 10.13 7.95 22.72
C GLY A 343 10.53 7.45 21.33
N ILE A 344 10.42 8.32 20.29
CA ILE A 344 10.71 7.99 18.89
C ILE A 344 12.01 8.69 18.49
N THR A 345 12.85 8.04 17.69
CA THR A 345 14.08 8.69 17.16
C THR A 345 13.74 9.82 16.20
N ARG A 346 14.61 10.82 16.09
CA ARG A 346 14.41 11.98 15.22
C ARG A 346 14.17 11.57 13.76
N GLU A 347 14.99 10.68 13.25
CA GLU A 347 14.92 10.16 11.87
C GLU A 347 13.59 9.43 11.63
N ARG A 348 13.16 8.64 12.60
CA ARG A 348 11.88 7.92 12.53
C ARG A 348 10.71 8.90 12.55
N GLY A 349 10.70 9.85 13.48
CA GLY A 349 9.67 10.89 13.57
C GLY A 349 9.59 11.71 12.28
N TYR A 350 10.75 12.11 11.72
CA TYR A 350 10.80 12.79 10.44
C TYR A 350 10.13 11.97 9.32
N THR A 351 10.47 10.69 9.21
CA THR A 351 9.91 9.81 8.16
C THR A 351 8.40 9.59 8.34
N LEU A 352 7.92 9.43 9.58
CA LEU A 352 6.49 9.35 9.89
C LEU A 352 5.75 10.62 9.45
N GLY A 353 6.29 11.78 9.81
CA GLY A 353 5.74 13.08 9.41
C GLY A 353 5.75 13.26 7.89
N LEU A 354 6.80 12.82 7.19
CA LEU A 354 6.91 12.93 5.74
C LEU A 354 5.87 12.06 5.01
N LEU A 355 5.58 10.87 5.52
CA LEU A 355 4.70 9.89 4.86
C LEU A 355 3.23 9.96 5.29
N HIS A 356 2.85 10.79 6.26
CA HIS A 356 1.48 10.85 6.79
C HIS A 356 0.42 11.10 5.70
N ALA A 357 0.77 11.83 4.66
CA ALA A 357 -0.16 12.27 3.63
C ALA A 357 -0.06 11.50 2.29
N VAL A 358 0.73 10.43 2.22
CA VAL A 358 1.00 9.74 0.95
C VAL A 358 -0.26 9.15 0.29
N CYS A 359 -1.26 8.73 1.07
CA CYS A 359 -2.52 8.21 0.53
C CYS A 359 -3.46 9.31 0.01
N TYR A 360 -3.28 10.56 0.42
CA TYR A 360 -4.08 11.67 -0.11
C TYR A 360 -3.87 11.86 -1.61
N ALA A 361 -2.66 11.65 -2.12
CA ALA A 361 -2.38 11.75 -3.54
C ALA A 361 -3.22 10.77 -4.37
N ASP A 362 -3.37 9.52 -3.90
CA ASP A 362 -4.20 8.51 -4.56
C ASP A 362 -5.70 8.90 -4.55
N LEU A 363 -6.17 9.40 -3.41
CA LEU A 363 -7.57 9.82 -3.26
C LEU A 363 -7.89 11.06 -4.10
N LEU A 364 -6.99 12.04 -4.14
CA LEU A 364 -7.14 13.24 -4.96
C LEU A 364 -7.11 12.93 -6.45
N GLU A 365 -6.29 11.99 -6.88
CA GLU A 365 -6.25 11.56 -8.29
C GLU A 365 -7.58 10.93 -8.72
N ILE A 366 -8.21 10.11 -7.85
CA ILE A 366 -9.55 9.60 -8.12
C ILE A 366 -10.57 10.75 -8.22
N LEU A 367 -10.53 11.70 -7.28
CA LEU A 367 -11.45 12.83 -7.24
C LEU A 367 -11.34 13.75 -8.47
N ARG A 368 -10.15 13.89 -9.06
CA ARG A 368 -9.94 14.68 -10.29
C ARG A 368 -10.72 14.14 -11.47
N THR A 369 -10.94 12.85 -11.50
CA THR A 369 -11.63 12.15 -12.58
C THR A 369 -13.14 12.02 -12.36
N LEU A 370 -13.65 12.52 -11.23
CA LEU A 370 -15.06 12.46 -10.85
C LEU A 370 -15.69 13.85 -10.74
N GLU A 371 -16.94 13.94 -11.17
CA GLU A 371 -17.74 15.16 -11.03
C GLU A 371 -18.36 15.25 -9.62
N PHE A 372 -17.54 15.63 -8.63
CA PHE A 372 -18.05 15.91 -7.29
C PHE A 372 -18.60 17.35 -7.22
N PRO A 373 -19.82 17.57 -6.75
CA PRO A 373 -20.32 18.90 -6.43
C PRO A 373 -19.60 19.44 -5.18
N GLY A 374 -19.06 20.66 -5.27
CA GLY A 374 -18.48 21.37 -4.12
C GLY A 374 -17.14 20.85 -3.54
N GLY A 375 -16.41 21.73 -2.86
CA GLY A 375 -15.11 21.41 -2.23
C GLY A 375 -15.24 20.63 -0.91
N SER A 376 -16.27 20.94 -0.10
CA SER A 376 -16.57 20.31 1.19
C SER A 376 -16.83 18.82 1.06
N PHE A 377 -17.63 18.41 0.05
CA PHE A 377 -17.93 16.99 -0.20
C PHE A 377 -16.73 16.19 -0.67
N ARG A 378 -15.79 16.81 -1.42
CA ARG A 378 -14.52 16.18 -1.80
C ARG A 378 -13.65 15.92 -0.57
N ALA A 379 -13.54 16.89 0.32
CA ALA A 379 -12.81 16.74 1.57
C ALA A 379 -13.40 15.63 2.45
N ALA A 380 -14.73 15.60 2.59
CA ALA A 380 -15.44 14.55 3.33
C ALA A 380 -15.18 13.15 2.76
N ALA A 381 -15.25 12.98 1.45
CA ALA A 381 -14.99 11.70 0.80
C ALA A 381 -13.55 11.22 1.05
N VAL A 382 -12.56 12.13 0.98
CA VAL A 382 -11.15 11.81 1.27
C VAL A 382 -10.99 11.34 2.73
N GLU A 383 -11.53 12.09 3.69
CA GLU A 383 -11.37 11.76 5.11
C GLU A 383 -12.10 10.45 5.48
N CYS A 384 -13.23 10.14 4.86
CA CYS A 384 -13.93 8.88 5.11
C CYS A 384 -13.15 7.65 4.61
N TYR A 385 -12.44 7.76 3.47
CA TYR A 385 -11.74 6.61 2.88
C TYR A 385 -10.25 6.55 3.19
N ARG A 386 -9.67 7.61 3.77
CA ARG A 386 -8.25 7.64 4.15
C ARG A 386 -7.84 6.49 5.08
N PRO A 387 -8.58 6.17 6.16
CA PRO A 387 -8.21 5.06 7.05
C PRO A 387 -8.17 3.72 6.32
N THR A 388 -9.20 3.41 5.55
CA THR A 388 -9.30 2.14 4.80
C THR A 388 -8.18 2.01 3.76
N LEU A 389 -7.95 3.04 2.96
CA LEU A 389 -6.88 3.02 1.95
C LEU A 389 -5.51 3.01 2.62
N GLY A 390 -5.32 3.81 3.68
CA GLY A 390 -4.07 3.90 4.42
C GLY A 390 -3.65 2.57 5.03
N THR A 391 -4.59 1.86 5.67
CA THR A 391 -4.37 0.51 6.19
C THR A 391 -3.96 -0.45 5.09
N ALA A 392 -4.74 -0.55 4.01
CA ALA A 392 -4.48 -1.48 2.92
C ALA A 392 -3.15 -1.18 2.22
N ARG A 393 -2.82 0.09 2.02
CA ARG A 393 -1.58 0.52 1.38
C ARG A 393 -0.36 0.26 2.25
N SER A 394 -0.36 0.69 3.52
CA SER A 394 0.76 0.46 4.43
C SER A 394 1.06 -1.03 4.60
N GLU A 395 0.04 -1.89 4.60
CA GLU A 395 0.17 -3.34 4.58
C GLU A 395 0.82 -3.85 3.31
N SER A 396 0.32 -3.42 2.17
CA SER A 396 0.85 -3.85 0.86
C SER A 396 2.30 -3.37 0.64
N TRP A 397 2.67 -2.22 1.18
CA TRP A 397 4.02 -1.67 1.13
C TRP A 397 4.99 -2.32 2.12
N GLY A 398 4.48 -3.13 3.06
CA GLY A 398 5.29 -3.79 4.08
C GLY A 398 5.88 -2.82 5.12
N LEU A 399 5.23 -1.67 5.34
CA LEU A 399 5.67 -0.69 6.32
C LEU A 399 5.47 -1.20 7.76
N PRO A 400 6.30 -0.74 8.70
CA PRO A 400 6.10 -1.00 10.13
C PRO A 400 4.73 -0.53 10.64
N LEU A 401 4.27 -1.09 11.76
CA LEU A 401 2.92 -0.82 12.29
C LEU A 401 2.66 0.64 12.65
N ASP A 402 3.66 1.35 13.16
CA ASP A 402 3.55 2.78 13.48
C ASP A 402 3.31 3.67 12.25
N PHE A 403 3.78 3.25 11.07
CA PHE A 403 3.42 3.93 9.81
C PHE A 403 1.95 3.69 9.43
N GLN A 404 1.43 2.48 9.68
CA GLN A 404 0.02 2.21 9.48
C GLN A 404 -0.83 3.13 10.37
N SER A 405 -0.50 3.21 11.66
CA SER A 405 -1.18 4.10 12.61
C SER A 405 -1.19 5.57 12.17
N VAL A 406 -0.13 6.04 11.50
CA VAL A 406 -0.03 7.42 11.02
C VAL A 406 -0.78 7.63 9.70
N ILE A 407 -0.58 6.73 8.73
CA ILE A 407 -1.14 6.87 7.37
C ILE A 407 -2.66 6.65 7.38
N ALA A 408 -3.13 5.71 8.21
CA ALA A 408 -4.55 5.39 8.38
C ALA A 408 -5.23 6.15 9.53
N ASP A 409 -4.53 7.08 10.19
CA ASP A 409 -5.05 7.78 11.37
C ASP A 409 -6.37 8.48 11.09
N ASP A 410 -7.41 8.04 11.80
CA ASP A 410 -8.76 8.62 11.76
C ASP A 410 -8.98 9.71 12.85
N GLY A 411 -7.92 10.04 13.60
CA GLY A 411 -7.95 10.96 14.72
C GLY A 411 -8.15 10.29 16.09
N ALA A 412 -8.47 9.01 16.12
CA ALA A 412 -8.77 8.26 17.34
C ALA A 412 -7.62 7.34 17.80
N ASP A 413 -6.62 7.06 16.96
CA ASP A 413 -5.49 6.17 17.30
C ASP A 413 -4.67 6.76 18.47
N PRO A 414 -4.57 6.06 19.61
CA PRO A 414 -3.86 6.55 20.78
C PRO A 414 -2.32 6.35 20.72
N SER A 415 -1.80 5.77 19.64
CA SER A 415 -0.36 5.48 19.52
C SER A 415 0.49 6.75 19.59
N ASP A 416 1.71 6.61 20.12
CA ASP A 416 2.66 7.71 20.22
C ASP A 416 3.02 8.26 18.83
N ALA A 417 3.12 7.39 17.83
CA ALA A 417 3.41 7.79 16.44
C ALA A 417 2.27 8.62 15.84
N ALA A 418 1.01 8.19 15.99
CA ALA A 418 -0.14 8.95 15.51
C ALA A 418 -0.29 10.27 16.27
N SER A 419 -0.09 10.26 17.59
CA SER A 419 -0.13 11.45 18.45
C SER A 419 0.95 12.46 18.08
N LEU A 420 2.19 12.00 17.82
CA LEU A 420 3.29 12.83 17.34
C LEU A 420 2.92 13.53 16.06
N VAL A 421 2.41 12.80 15.07
CA VAL A 421 2.11 13.36 13.74
C VAL A 421 0.89 14.28 13.78
N ARG A 422 -0.16 13.94 14.58
CA ARG A 422 -1.30 14.85 14.80
C ARG A 422 -0.86 16.20 15.39
N THR A 423 -0.04 16.14 16.45
CA THR A 423 0.53 17.36 17.08
C THR A 423 1.34 18.15 16.06
N SER A 424 2.17 17.48 15.26
CA SER A 424 2.99 18.11 14.24
C SER A 424 2.16 18.75 13.13
N ARG A 425 1.09 18.10 12.67
CA ARG A 425 0.15 18.63 11.67
C ARG A 425 -0.62 19.86 12.20
N ALA A 426 -1.13 19.76 13.43
CA ALA A 426 -1.84 20.88 14.06
C ALA A 426 -0.95 22.11 14.23
N SER A 427 0.34 21.90 14.37
CA SER A 427 1.33 22.97 14.53
C SER A 427 1.68 23.68 13.22
N VAL A 428 1.34 23.15 12.03
CA VAL A 428 1.72 23.71 10.73
C VAL A 428 0.64 24.67 10.19
N PRO A 429 0.77 25.99 10.37
CA PRO A 429 -0.22 26.95 9.89
C PRO A 429 -0.33 26.91 8.36
N GLY A 430 -1.54 26.76 7.83
CA GLY A 430 -1.84 26.83 6.40
C GLY A 430 -1.41 25.62 5.56
N CYS A 431 -1.00 24.50 6.20
CA CYS A 431 -0.75 23.23 5.54
C CYS A 431 -1.84 22.18 5.88
N ALA A 432 -2.94 22.58 6.51
CA ALA A 432 -4.05 21.69 6.82
C ALA A 432 -4.74 21.26 5.53
N LEU A 433 -4.59 19.98 5.22
CA LEU A 433 -5.45 19.25 4.30
C LEU A 433 -6.67 18.82 5.13
N GLY A 434 -7.79 19.49 4.94
CA GLY A 434 -8.98 19.25 5.75
C GLY A 434 -9.19 20.30 6.84
N SER A 435 -10.40 20.41 7.34
CA SER A 435 -10.95 21.44 8.21
C SER A 435 -10.37 21.51 9.63
N VAL A 436 -9.08 21.69 9.77
CA VAL A 436 -8.49 22.08 11.06
C VAL A 436 -8.40 23.60 11.10
N THR A 437 -9.48 24.25 11.50
CA THR A 437 -9.49 25.64 11.96
C THR A 437 -8.91 25.68 13.36
N SER A 438 -7.60 25.66 13.48
CA SER A 438 -6.97 26.06 14.73
C SER A 438 -6.54 27.51 14.60
N GLU A 439 -7.23 28.39 15.30
CA GLU A 439 -6.89 29.80 15.42
C GLU A 439 -5.66 30.07 16.31
N SER A 440 -5.07 29.04 16.90
CA SER A 440 -3.89 29.17 17.76
C SER A 440 -2.67 28.51 17.13
N VAL A 441 -1.66 29.32 16.88
CA VAL A 441 -0.29 28.80 16.69
C VAL A 441 0.11 28.11 17.99
N ASP A 442 0.36 26.81 17.93
CA ASP A 442 0.84 26.05 19.07
C ASP A 442 2.14 26.70 19.58
N PRO A 443 2.24 27.05 20.88
CA PRO A 443 3.46 27.61 21.45
C PRO A 443 4.69 26.70 21.32
N LEU A 444 4.51 25.46 20.88
CA LEU A 444 5.58 24.54 20.52
C LEU A 444 6.31 24.89 19.23
N TRP A 445 5.77 25.77 18.38
CA TRP A 445 6.47 26.28 17.21
C TRP A 445 7.53 27.29 17.63
N THR A 446 8.71 26.77 17.85
CA THR A 446 9.87 27.61 18.10
C THR A 446 10.27 28.36 16.82
N GLU A 447 10.88 29.52 16.94
CA GLU A 447 11.45 30.22 15.79
C GLU A 447 12.39 29.33 14.97
N GLU A 448 13.06 28.39 15.61
CA GLU A 448 13.94 27.43 14.96
C GLU A 448 13.19 26.50 13.99
N ILE A 449 12.03 25.92 14.39
CA ILE A 449 11.22 25.05 13.52
C ILE A 449 10.69 25.85 12.34
N VAL A 450 10.17 27.06 12.60
CA VAL A 450 9.67 27.96 11.54
C VAL A 450 10.79 28.31 10.56
N SER A 451 11.99 28.58 11.05
CA SER A 451 13.16 28.89 10.22
C SER A 451 13.59 27.70 9.39
N GLU A 452 13.61 26.49 9.98
CA GLU A 452 13.99 25.26 9.27
C GLU A 452 12.97 24.91 8.17
N VAL A 453 11.68 24.98 8.46
CA VAL A 453 10.61 24.76 7.46
C VAL A 453 10.69 25.80 6.35
N ARG A 454 10.91 27.06 6.68
CA ARG A 454 11.06 28.15 5.69
C ARG A 454 12.25 27.90 4.77
N MET A 455 13.40 27.53 5.32
CA MET A 455 14.60 27.22 4.55
C MET A 455 14.36 26.05 3.57
N VAL A 456 13.65 24.98 4.01
CA VAL A 456 13.30 23.86 3.14
C VAL A 456 12.32 24.29 2.05
N PHE A 457 11.34 25.12 2.38
CA PHE A 457 10.37 25.63 1.41
C PHE A 457 11.04 26.51 0.34
N ASP A 458 11.95 27.39 0.75
CA ASP A 458 12.71 28.24 -0.18
C ASP A 458 13.58 27.37 -1.11
N PHE A 459 14.24 26.34 -0.57
CA PHE A 459 15.03 25.40 -1.36
C PHE A 459 14.20 24.63 -2.39
N LEU A 460 12.99 24.21 -2.02
CA LEU A 460 12.09 23.46 -2.91
C LEU A 460 11.18 24.37 -3.76
N HIS A 461 11.37 25.68 -3.72
CA HIS A 461 10.48 26.65 -4.37
C HIS A 461 9.00 26.48 -4.04
N LEU A 462 8.70 25.98 -2.81
CA LEU A 462 7.34 25.70 -2.36
C LEU A 462 6.54 26.95 -1.97
N GLY A 463 7.10 28.14 -2.16
CA GLY A 463 6.51 29.42 -1.82
C GLY A 463 6.53 29.72 -0.30
N PRO A 464 6.13 30.92 0.09
CA PRO A 464 6.29 31.41 1.48
C PRO A 464 5.44 30.62 2.48
N LEU A 465 6.02 30.32 3.64
CA LEU A 465 5.29 29.79 4.79
C LEU A 465 4.42 30.94 5.37
N LYS A 466 3.09 30.76 5.28
CA LYS A 466 2.15 31.71 5.88
C LYS A 466 2.01 31.40 7.37
N VAL A 467 2.84 32.03 8.19
CA VAL A 467 2.69 32.04 9.65
C VAL A 467 1.88 33.27 10.01
N LYS A 468 0.69 33.08 10.59
CA LYS A 468 -0.02 34.20 11.23
C LYS A 468 0.77 34.52 12.50
N THR A 469 1.52 35.63 12.47
CA THR A 469 2.02 36.25 13.70
C THR A 469 0.83 36.87 14.42
N SER A 470 0.57 36.41 15.64
CA SER A 470 -0.41 37.00 16.57
C SER A 470 -0.07 38.46 16.90
#